data_54508d894ce0665b0b58685b048c9e46
#
_entry.id   54508d894ce0665b0b58685b048c9e46
#
_cell.length_a   1.000
_cell.length_b   1.000
_cell.length_c   1.000
_cell.angle_alpha   90.00
_cell.angle_beta   90.00
_cell.angle_gamma   90.00
#
_symmetry.space_group_name_H-M   'P 1'
#
loop_
_entity.id
_entity.type
_entity.pdbx_description
1 polymer ?
#
loop_
_entity_poly.entity_id
_entity_poly.type
_entity_poly.pdbx_seq_one_letter_code
_entity_poly.pdbx_strand_id
1 'polypeptide(L)'
;ITFVEREAAAYDEQAVMENKQRKMRNEGMTLPCGCPGSQPRNIQRQEAPVVETPQAQQTSRLSQWPVQIKLVPVNAPYFDGARLLIAADCTAYAYAAFHERFIKGHITLVGCPKLDGVDYSEKLTEIIRENDIKSVTVVRMEVPCCGGLELAAKKALQQSGKFIPWQVVTVTVDGRLVEE
;
A
#
# COMPACT_ATOMS: atom_id res chain seq x y z
N ILE A 1 -13.92 42.83 -16.87
CA ILE A 1 -13.90 41.51 -17.55
C ILE A 1 -15.30 41.25 -17.99
N THR A 2 -15.55 41.28 -19.32
CA THR A 2 -16.87 41.05 -19.89
C THR A 2 -16.95 39.59 -20.31
N PHE A 3 -17.86 38.83 -19.71
CA PHE A 3 -18.12 37.45 -20.13
C PHE A 3 -19.01 37.48 -21.39
N VAL A 4 -18.56 36.85 -22.46
CA VAL A 4 -19.34 36.63 -23.66
C VAL A 4 -19.81 35.19 -23.65
N GLU A 5 -21.10 34.96 -23.48
CA GLU A 5 -21.72 33.66 -23.64
C GLU A 5 -21.62 33.21 -25.11
N ARG A 6 -20.98 32.07 -25.36
CA ARG A 6 -20.95 31.41 -26.66
C ARG A 6 -21.62 30.07 -26.54
N GLU A 7 -22.51 29.73 -27.45
CA GLU A 7 -23.02 28.38 -27.60
C GLU A 7 -21.85 27.43 -27.89
N ALA A 8 -21.71 26.39 -27.06
CA ALA A 8 -20.75 25.35 -27.30
C ALA A 8 -21.16 24.52 -28.53
N ALA A 9 -20.21 24.21 -29.40
CA ALA A 9 -20.45 23.30 -30.51
C ALA A 9 -20.97 21.96 -29.98
N ALA A 10 -21.89 21.32 -30.69
CA ALA A 10 -22.42 20.02 -30.35
C ALA A 10 -21.29 19.02 -30.11
N TYR A 11 -21.42 18.23 -29.06
CA TYR A 11 -20.40 17.22 -28.68
C TYR A 11 -20.27 16.17 -29.78
N ASP A 12 -19.09 16.11 -30.39
CA ASP A 12 -18.77 15.15 -31.47
C ASP A 12 -18.02 13.96 -30.87
N GLU A 13 -18.76 12.88 -30.60
CA GLU A 13 -18.21 11.63 -30.08
C GLU A 13 -17.18 11.00 -31.01
N GLN A 14 -17.37 11.14 -32.34
CA GLN A 14 -16.46 10.54 -33.32
C GLN A 14 -15.11 11.26 -33.31
N ALA A 15 -15.10 12.59 -33.29
CA ALA A 15 -13.90 13.40 -33.23
C ALA A 15 -13.10 13.15 -31.92
N VAL A 16 -13.80 12.90 -30.82
CA VAL A 16 -13.18 12.53 -29.51
C VAL A 16 -12.56 11.13 -29.59
N MET A 17 -13.24 10.16 -30.19
CA MET A 17 -12.73 8.80 -30.36
C MET A 17 -11.52 8.77 -31.29
N GLU A 18 -11.55 9.49 -32.42
CA GLU A 18 -10.43 9.61 -33.35
C GLU A 18 -9.21 10.29 -32.72
N ASN A 19 -9.44 11.33 -31.92
CA ASN A 19 -8.37 12.02 -31.19
C ASN A 19 -7.72 11.09 -30.15
N LYS A 20 -8.53 10.26 -29.50
CA LYS A 20 -8.07 9.26 -28.53
C LYS A 20 -7.27 8.14 -29.22
N GLN A 21 -7.73 7.67 -30.38
CA GLN A 21 -7.02 6.68 -31.17
C GLN A 21 -5.71 7.24 -31.80
N ARG A 22 -5.72 8.51 -32.23
CA ARG A 22 -4.53 9.20 -32.74
C ARG A 22 -3.49 9.42 -31.66
N LYS A 23 -3.90 9.78 -30.45
CA LYS A 23 -3.01 9.85 -29.28
C LYS A 23 -2.42 8.49 -28.94
N MET A 24 -3.21 7.41 -28.93
CA MET A 24 -2.73 6.05 -28.70
C MET A 24 -1.74 5.55 -29.77
N ARG A 25 -1.86 6.03 -31.01
CA ARG A 25 -0.98 5.64 -32.12
C ARG A 25 0.32 6.46 -32.16
N ASN A 26 0.29 7.73 -31.75
CA ASN A 26 1.46 8.62 -31.77
C ASN A 26 2.31 8.54 -30.49
N GLU A 27 1.70 8.18 -29.37
CA GLU A 27 2.39 7.90 -28.11
C GLU A 27 2.63 6.39 -28.06
N GLY A 28 3.58 5.87 -28.88
CA GLY A 28 3.91 4.44 -28.91
C GLY A 28 3.87 3.82 -27.51
N MET A 29 2.77 3.14 -27.22
CA MET A 29 2.42 2.36 -26.03
C MET A 29 3.33 2.55 -24.79
N THR A 30 3.51 3.77 -24.34
CA THR A 30 3.92 4.05 -22.96
C THR A 30 2.65 4.35 -22.19
N LEU A 31 2.29 3.45 -21.29
CA LEU A 31 1.23 3.69 -20.32
C LEU A 31 1.45 5.08 -19.68
N PRO A 32 0.40 5.90 -19.47
CA PRO A 32 0.53 7.29 -19.00
C PRO A 32 1.20 7.45 -17.64
N CYS A 33 1.48 6.36 -16.95
CA CYS A 33 2.18 6.35 -15.67
C CYS A 33 3.52 5.61 -15.84
N GLY A 34 4.59 6.36 -16.12
CA GLY A 34 5.97 5.86 -16.13
C GLY A 34 6.51 5.42 -14.77
N CYS A 35 5.65 5.15 -13.80
CA CYS A 35 6.02 4.69 -12.48
C CYS A 35 6.52 3.23 -12.55
N PRO A 36 7.75 2.92 -12.11
CA PRO A 36 8.29 1.56 -12.13
C PRO A 36 7.40 0.52 -11.44
N GLY A 37 6.61 0.94 -10.46
CA GLY A 37 5.66 0.07 -9.77
C GLY A 37 4.41 -0.34 -10.56
N SER A 38 4.19 0.25 -11.75
CA SER A 38 3.06 -0.08 -12.64
C SER A 38 3.50 -0.88 -13.86
N GLN A 39 4.80 -1.13 -14.04
CA GLN A 39 5.31 -1.87 -15.19
C GLN A 39 5.08 -3.36 -15.00
N PRO A 40 4.51 -4.07 -15.99
CA PRO A 40 4.36 -5.52 -15.94
C PRO A 40 5.75 -6.18 -15.89
N ARG A 41 5.94 -7.09 -14.95
CA ARG A 41 7.17 -7.87 -14.80
C ARG A 41 6.80 -9.35 -14.72
N ASN A 42 7.51 -10.18 -15.47
CA ASN A 42 7.41 -11.62 -15.33
C ASN A 42 8.43 -12.10 -14.27
N ILE A 43 7.95 -12.72 -13.21
CA ILE A 43 8.79 -13.24 -12.13
C ILE A 43 9.16 -14.68 -12.48
N GLN A 44 10.40 -14.88 -12.94
CA GLN A 44 10.94 -16.23 -13.14
C GLN A 44 11.45 -16.77 -11.81
N ARG A 45 10.81 -17.83 -11.33
CA ARG A 45 11.27 -18.57 -10.15
C ARG A 45 11.97 -19.84 -10.63
N GLN A 46 13.17 -20.10 -10.12
CA GLN A 46 13.78 -21.41 -10.26
C GLN A 46 12.96 -22.39 -9.41
N GLU A 47 12.41 -23.42 -10.02
CA GLU A 47 11.74 -24.49 -9.31
C GLU A 47 12.79 -25.20 -8.43
N ALA A 48 12.72 -24.96 -7.13
CA ALA A 48 13.44 -25.79 -6.19
C ALA A 48 12.83 -27.20 -6.22
N PRO A 49 13.65 -28.27 -6.08
CA PRO A 49 13.11 -29.63 -6.03
C PRO A 49 12.06 -29.70 -4.95
N VAL A 50 10.85 -30.15 -5.33
CA VAL A 50 9.71 -30.32 -4.42
C VAL A 50 10.07 -31.45 -3.47
N VAL A 51 10.57 -31.11 -2.29
CA VAL A 51 10.57 -32.03 -1.17
C VAL A 51 9.14 -32.04 -0.64
N GLU A 52 8.40 -33.11 -0.86
CA GLU A 52 7.08 -33.34 -0.30
C GLU A 52 7.16 -33.41 1.22
N THR A 53 7.23 -32.26 1.86
CA THR A 53 6.91 -32.15 3.29
C THR A 53 5.39 -32.07 3.41
N PRO A 54 4.75 -32.75 4.39
CA PRO A 54 3.32 -32.61 4.63
C PRO A 54 3.01 -31.10 4.76
N GLN A 55 2.24 -30.56 3.82
CA GLN A 55 1.82 -29.14 3.88
C GLN A 55 0.93 -29.00 5.09
N ALA A 56 1.50 -28.60 6.22
CA ALA A 56 0.72 -28.10 7.33
C ALA A 56 -0.05 -26.88 6.79
N GLN A 57 -1.39 -26.96 6.78
CA GLN A 57 -2.24 -25.85 6.37
C GLN A 57 -1.84 -24.60 7.15
N GLN A 58 -1.33 -23.61 6.46
CA GLN A 58 -0.99 -22.34 7.11
C GLN A 58 -2.28 -21.67 7.56
N THR A 59 -2.47 -21.57 8.86
CA THR A 59 -3.62 -20.87 9.45
C THR A 59 -3.38 -19.37 9.43
N SER A 60 -4.46 -18.59 9.21
CA SER A 60 -4.39 -17.13 9.30
C SER A 60 -3.91 -16.69 10.68
N ARG A 61 -3.02 -15.70 10.72
CA ARG A 61 -2.52 -15.07 11.96
C ARG A 61 -3.19 -13.73 12.24
N LEU A 62 -4.18 -13.36 11.42
CA LEU A 62 -4.93 -12.13 11.62
C LEU A 62 -5.78 -12.23 12.89
N SER A 63 -5.69 -11.21 13.74
CA SER A 63 -6.35 -11.17 15.05
C SER A 63 -7.39 -10.06 15.19
N GLN A 64 -7.56 -9.22 14.17
CA GLN A 64 -8.57 -8.15 14.19
C GLN A 64 -9.19 -7.90 12.82
N TRP A 65 -10.31 -7.20 12.82
CA TRP A 65 -11.03 -6.71 11.65
C TRP A 65 -11.69 -5.36 11.97
N PRO A 66 -11.73 -4.38 11.05
CA PRO A 66 -11.19 -4.38 9.70
C PRO A 66 -9.66 -4.18 9.66
N VAL A 67 -9.03 -4.39 8.49
CA VAL A 67 -7.58 -4.21 8.29
C VAL A 67 -7.24 -2.94 7.53
N GLN A 68 -8.14 -2.44 6.68
CA GLN A 68 -7.89 -1.26 5.86
C GLN A 68 -7.79 0.00 6.72
N ILE A 69 -6.71 0.78 6.53
CA ILE A 69 -6.46 2.03 7.29
C ILE A 69 -7.69 2.95 7.22
N LYS A 70 -8.34 3.04 6.05
CA LYS A 70 -9.51 3.90 5.86
C LYS A 70 -10.73 3.45 6.66
N LEU A 71 -10.86 2.16 6.93
CA LEU A 71 -12.04 1.55 7.56
C LEU A 71 -11.89 1.35 9.07
N VAL A 72 -10.67 1.16 9.55
CA VAL A 72 -10.44 0.90 10.98
C VAL A 72 -10.88 2.10 11.83
N PRO A 73 -11.59 1.90 12.95
CA PRO A 73 -11.88 2.99 13.88
C PRO A 73 -10.61 3.47 14.56
N VAL A 74 -10.55 4.75 14.94
CA VAL A 74 -9.38 5.34 15.63
C VAL A 74 -9.18 4.70 17.02
N ASN A 75 -10.29 4.52 17.74
CA ASN A 75 -10.29 3.92 19.08
C ASN A 75 -10.91 2.54 19.02
N ALA A 76 -10.07 1.52 19.01
CA ALA A 76 -10.54 0.14 19.09
C ALA A 76 -9.79 -0.61 20.19
N PRO A 77 -10.46 -1.49 20.96
CA PRO A 77 -9.83 -2.18 22.10
C PRO A 77 -8.58 -2.99 21.74
N TYR A 78 -8.47 -3.44 20.48
CA TYR A 78 -7.32 -4.21 20.03
C TYR A 78 -6.05 -3.35 19.83
N PHE A 79 -6.14 -2.01 19.91
CA PHE A 79 -4.96 -1.15 19.85
C PHE A 79 -4.26 -1.02 21.21
N ASP A 80 -4.93 -1.34 22.30
CA ASP A 80 -4.35 -1.24 23.63
C ASP A 80 -3.19 -2.24 23.81
N GLY A 81 -2.00 -1.72 24.08
CA GLY A 81 -0.77 -2.49 24.17
C GLY A 81 -0.29 -3.12 22.87
N ALA A 82 -0.78 -2.67 21.71
CA ALA A 82 -0.53 -3.29 20.44
C ALA A 82 0.87 -3.04 19.88
N ARG A 83 1.40 -4.03 19.17
CA ARG A 83 2.43 -3.86 18.15
C ARG A 83 1.72 -3.63 16.82
N LEU A 84 1.94 -2.48 16.21
CA LEU A 84 1.23 -2.07 15.00
C LEU A 84 2.03 -2.47 13.76
N LEU A 85 1.39 -3.15 12.83
CA LEU A 85 1.89 -3.42 11.49
C LEU A 85 1.18 -2.50 10.49
N ILE A 86 1.92 -1.70 9.77
CA ILE A 86 1.41 -0.87 8.65
C ILE A 86 1.98 -1.45 7.36
N ALA A 87 1.16 -2.13 6.57
CA ALA A 87 1.59 -2.86 5.40
C ALA A 87 0.99 -2.31 4.09
N ALA A 88 1.79 -2.27 3.05
CA ALA A 88 1.27 -1.99 1.71
C ALA A 88 0.49 -3.19 1.19
N ASP A 89 -0.61 -2.96 0.47
CA ASP A 89 -1.52 -3.99 -0.06
C ASP A 89 -0.81 -5.14 -0.77
N CYS A 90 0.24 -4.83 -1.55
CA CYS A 90 0.95 -5.83 -2.35
C CYS A 90 1.88 -6.75 -1.55
N THR A 91 2.26 -6.38 -0.33
CA THR A 91 3.33 -7.07 0.42
C THR A 91 2.95 -8.49 0.82
N ALA A 92 1.68 -8.71 1.21
CA ALA A 92 1.19 -10.03 1.57
C ALA A 92 1.11 -11.00 0.38
N TYR A 93 0.98 -10.47 -0.84
CA TYR A 93 0.99 -11.27 -2.06
C TYR A 93 2.41 -11.58 -2.54
N ALA A 94 3.34 -10.64 -2.34
CA ALA A 94 4.72 -10.81 -2.78
C ALA A 94 5.52 -11.74 -1.86
N TYR A 95 5.35 -11.62 -0.52
CA TYR A 95 6.11 -12.37 0.46
C TYR A 95 5.33 -13.56 1.03
N ALA A 96 5.72 -14.77 0.66
CA ALA A 96 4.95 -15.99 0.96
C ALA A 96 4.72 -16.25 2.46
N ALA A 97 5.68 -15.93 3.34
CA ALA A 97 5.56 -16.14 4.78
C ALA A 97 5.00 -14.94 5.56
N PHE A 98 4.21 -14.09 4.89
CA PHE A 98 3.74 -12.81 5.44
C PHE A 98 2.98 -12.95 6.77
N HIS A 99 2.10 -13.96 6.88
CA HIS A 99 1.34 -14.21 8.10
C HIS A 99 2.24 -14.55 9.30
N GLU A 100 3.20 -15.42 9.11
CA GLU A 100 4.10 -15.84 10.20
C GLU A 100 5.12 -14.76 10.57
N ARG A 101 5.64 -14.05 9.56
CA ARG A 101 6.71 -13.07 9.79
C ARG A 101 6.20 -11.73 10.31
N PHE A 102 5.05 -11.27 9.80
CA PHE A 102 4.59 -9.89 10.02
C PHE A 102 3.25 -9.81 10.75
N ILE A 103 2.25 -10.60 10.36
CA ILE A 103 0.91 -10.48 10.96
C ILE A 103 0.89 -11.05 12.38
N LYS A 104 1.59 -12.14 12.62
CA LYS A 104 1.60 -12.81 13.92
C LYS A 104 2.00 -11.88 15.05
N GLY A 105 1.08 -11.70 16.00
CA GLY A 105 1.28 -10.84 17.18
C GLY A 105 1.31 -9.34 16.89
N HIS A 106 0.80 -8.92 15.74
CA HIS A 106 0.62 -7.51 15.40
C HIS A 106 -0.85 -7.20 15.09
N ILE A 107 -1.25 -5.98 15.36
CA ILE A 107 -2.47 -5.40 14.82
C ILE A 107 -2.13 -4.82 13.45
N THR A 108 -2.82 -5.32 12.43
CA THR A 108 -2.44 -5.10 11.02
C THR A 108 -3.30 -4.04 10.37
N LEU A 109 -2.67 -3.01 9.85
CA LEU A 109 -3.28 -1.97 9.02
C LEU A 109 -2.72 -2.05 7.60
N VAL A 110 -3.59 -1.98 6.60
CA VAL A 110 -3.25 -2.18 5.20
C VAL A 110 -3.72 -0.98 4.38
N GLY A 111 -2.94 -0.58 3.37
CA GLY A 111 -3.35 0.46 2.45
C GLY A 111 -2.40 0.65 1.28
N CYS A 112 -2.90 1.30 0.23
CA CYS A 112 -2.13 1.67 -0.94
C CYS A 112 -2.21 3.18 -1.20
N PRO A 113 -1.16 3.96 -0.91
CA PRO A 113 -1.20 5.41 -1.09
C PRO A 113 -1.43 5.83 -2.54
N LYS A 114 -1.10 4.98 -3.50
CA LYS A 114 -1.34 5.24 -4.92
C LYS A 114 -2.81 5.07 -5.32
N LEU A 115 -3.48 4.04 -4.80
CA LEU A 115 -4.86 3.72 -5.16
C LEU A 115 -5.88 4.48 -4.33
N ASP A 116 -5.61 4.66 -3.06
CA ASP A 116 -6.57 5.27 -2.14
C ASP A 116 -6.69 6.78 -2.26
N GLY A 117 -5.66 7.46 -2.78
CA GLY A 117 -5.67 8.90 -3.01
C GLY A 117 -5.85 9.75 -1.75
N VAL A 118 -5.46 9.23 -0.58
CA VAL A 118 -5.60 9.90 0.72
C VAL A 118 -4.25 9.99 1.44
N ASP A 119 -4.11 11.00 2.31
CA ASP A 119 -2.98 11.06 3.24
C ASP A 119 -3.32 10.25 4.50
N TYR A 120 -2.69 9.11 4.67
CA TYR A 120 -2.88 8.27 5.86
C TYR A 120 -2.31 8.87 7.13
N SER A 121 -1.43 9.89 7.03
CA SER A 121 -0.72 10.42 8.19
C SER A 121 -1.65 10.97 9.26
N GLU A 122 -2.76 11.61 8.89
CA GLU A 122 -3.73 12.16 9.84
C GLU A 122 -4.33 11.05 10.70
N LYS A 123 -4.93 10.04 10.04
CA LYS A 123 -5.58 8.93 10.74
C LYS A 123 -4.61 8.07 11.54
N LEU A 124 -3.42 7.81 10.99
CA LEU A 124 -2.38 7.10 11.72
C LEU A 124 -1.88 7.88 12.94
N THR A 125 -1.81 9.22 12.83
CA THR A 125 -1.48 10.10 13.97
C THR A 125 -2.51 9.95 15.09
N GLU A 126 -3.79 9.97 14.76
CA GLU A 126 -4.87 9.81 15.75
C GLU A 126 -4.82 8.43 16.41
N ILE A 127 -4.68 7.36 15.62
CA ILE A 127 -4.55 5.99 16.16
C ILE A 127 -3.36 5.89 17.10
N ILE A 128 -2.19 6.41 16.74
CA ILE A 128 -0.99 6.34 17.56
C ILE A 128 -1.14 7.22 18.82
N ARG A 129 -1.75 8.39 18.70
CA ARG A 129 -1.93 9.34 19.82
C ARG A 129 -2.89 8.82 20.87
N GLU A 130 -4.04 8.28 20.42
CA GLU A 130 -5.15 7.92 21.31
C GLU A 130 -5.01 6.54 21.95
N ASN A 131 -4.07 5.70 21.47
CA ASN A 131 -3.93 4.32 21.94
C ASN A 131 -2.52 4.01 22.46
N ASP A 132 -2.40 3.01 23.33
CA ASP A 132 -1.10 2.52 23.85
C ASP A 132 -0.40 1.61 22.82
N ILE A 133 0.26 2.24 21.83
CA ILE A 133 1.02 1.50 20.80
C ILE A 133 2.46 1.27 21.28
N LYS A 134 2.88 0.02 21.34
CA LYS A 134 4.22 -0.40 21.81
C LYS A 134 5.30 -0.30 20.76
N SER A 135 4.97 -0.59 19.51
CA SER A 135 5.92 -0.51 18.39
C SER A 135 5.18 -0.38 17.05
N VAL A 136 5.87 0.15 16.05
CA VAL A 136 5.35 0.26 14.68
C VAL A 136 6.31 -0.43 13.72
N THR A 137 5.80 -1.36 12.92
CA THR A 137 6.52 -1.98 11.80
C THR A 137 5.84 -1.56 10.50
N VAL A 138 6.60 -0.93 9.61
CA VAL A 138 6.13 -0.59 8.27
C VAL A 138 6.68 -1.61 7.30
N VAL A 139 5.79 -2.24 6.50
CA VAL A 139 6.20 -3.17 5.45
C VAL A 139 5.74 -2.62 4.12
N ARG A 140 6.69 -2.33 3.23
CA ARG A 140 6.42 -1.73 1.93
C ARG A 140 7.06 -2.52 0.80
N MET A 141 6.60 -2.32 -0.43
CA MET A 141 7.31 -2.82 -1.62
C MET A 141 8.47 -1.88 -1.97
N GLU A 142 9.47 -2.44 -2.69
CA GLU A 142 10.61 -1.68 -3.23
C GLU A 142 10.22 -0.60 -4.24
N VAL A 143 8.99 -0.64 -4.75
CA VAL A 143 8.50 0.27 -5.79
C VAL A 143 8.24 1.67 -5.22
N PRO A 144 8.53 2.74 -5.99
CA PRO A 144 8.46 4.14 -5.49
C PRO A 144 7.09 4.55 -4.94
N CYS A 145 5.99 4.00 -5.47
CA CYS A 145 4.64 4.34 -5.01
C CYS A 145 4.38 3.94 -3.55
N CYS A 146 5.12 2.97 -3.00
CA CYS A 146 5.00 2.56 -1.60
C CYS A 146 5.75 3.48 -0.62
N GLY A 147 6.64 4.37 -1.10
CA GLY A 147 7.31 5.35 -0.25
C GLY A 147 6.35 6.29 0.48
N GLY A 148 5.17 6.54 -0.10
CA GLY A 148 4.12 7.33 0.53
C GLY A 148 3.58 6.72 1.84
N LEU A 149 3.55 5.39 1.96
CA LEU A 149 3.10 4.72 3.19
C LEU A 149 4.13 4.89 4.33
N GLU A 150 5.41 4.73 4.01
CA GLU A 150 6.49 4.98 4.95
C GLU A 150 6.49 6.44 5.43
N LEU A 151 6.38 7.39 4.49
CA LEU A 151 6.33 8.80 4.80
C LEU A 151 5.13 9.14 5.71
N ALA A 152 3.96 8.57 5.43
CA ALA A 152 2.77 8.77 6.26
C ALA A 152 2.96 8.21 7.67
N ALA A 153 3.53 7.03 7.83
CA ALA A 153 3.83 6.44 9.13
C ALA A 153 4.86 7.27 9.91
N LYS A 154 5.94 7.71 9.26
CA LYS A 154 6.96 8.58 9.87
C LYS A 154 6.37 9.91 10.35
N LYS A 155 5.56 10.55 9.51
CA LYS A 155 4.86 11.79 9.87
C LYS A 155 3.90 11.58 11.04
N ALA A 156 3.17 10.46 11.05
CA ALA A 156 2.26 10.11 12.13
C ALA A 156 2.99 9.91 13.48
N LEU A 157 4.11 9.20 13.47
CA LEU A 157 4.95 9.03 14.66
C LEU A 157 5.45 10.37 15.20
N GLN A 158 5.94 11.25 14.32
CA GLN A 158 6.40 12.60 14.72
C GLN A 158 5.27 13.44 15.30
N GLN A 159 4.09 13.43 14.69
CA GLN A 159 2.94 14.26 15.10
C GLN A 159 2.17 13.69 16.30
N SER A 160 2.33 12.40 16.60
CA SER A 160 1.70 11.79 17.76
C SER A 160 2.23 12.32 19.10
N GLY A 161 3.46 12.86 19.11
CA GLY A 161 4.15 13.30 20.32
C GLY A 161 4.64 12.16 21.20
N LYS A 162 4.54 10.90 20.75
CA LYS A 162 4.99 9.70 21.47
C LYS A 162 6.33 9.21 20.95
N PHE A 163 7.18 8.75 21.85
CA PHE A 163 8.42 8.08 21.48
C PHE A 163 8.18 6.58 21.40
N ILE A 164 7.97 6.07 20.16
CA ILE A 164 7.64 4.66 19.88
C ILE A 164 8.72 4.08 18.98
N PRO A 165 9.30 2.93 19.34
CA PRO A 165 10.25 2.23 18.47
C PRO A 165 9.56 1.81 17.17
N TRP A 166 10.23 2.04 16.04
CA TRP A 166 9.69 1.71 14.74
C TRP A 166 10.77 1.20 13.79
N GLN A 167 10.34 0.44 12.78
CA GLN A 167 11.20 -0.07 11.73
C GLN A 167 10.50 -0.11 10.38
N VAL A 168 11.27 -0.12 9.30
CA VAL A 168 10.79 -0.31 7.94
C VAL A 168 11.41 -1.60 7.38
N VAL A 169 10.59 -2.40 6.71
CA VAL A 169 11.01 -3.57 5.98
C VAL A 169 10.55 -3.45 4.54
N THR A 170 11.47 -3.58 3.62
CA THR A 170 11.17 -3.51 2.18
C THR A 170 11.08 -4.91 1.59
N VAL A 171 9.99 -5.18 0.87
CA VAL A 171 9.75 -6.41 0.13
C VAL A 171 10.02 -6.15 -1.35
N THR A 172 10.83 -6.97 -1.98
CA THR A 172 11.07 -6.92 -3.41
C THR A 172 9.93 -7.55 -4.19
N VAL A 173 9.79 -7.25 -5.49
CA VAL A 173 8.71 -7.81 -6.32
C VAL A 173 8.82 -9.33 -6.50
N ASP A 174 10.01 -9.90 -6.32
CA ASP A 174 10.25 -11.36 -6.34
C ASP A 174 10.09 -12.01 -4.95
N GLY A 175 9.71 -11.25 -3.93
CA GLY A 175 9.34 -11.75 -2.61
C GLY A 175 10.50 -11.96 -1.65
N ARG A 176 11.60 -11.25 -1.82
CA ARG A 176 12.70 -11.20 -0.85
C ARG A 176 12.55 -10.02 0.10
N LEU A 177 13.12 -10.13 1.29
CA LEU A 177 13.22 -9.01 2.23
C LEU A 177 14.55 -8.29 2.03
N VAL A 178 14.48 -6.95 2.01
CA VAL A 178 15.64 -6.07 2.11
C VAL A 178 15.58 -5.46 3.51
N GLU A 179 16.55 -5.79 4.34
CA GLU A 179 16.74 -5.18 5.67
C GLU A 179 17.59 -3.92 5.46
N GLU A 180 17.09 -2.78 5.89
CA GLU A 180 17.80 -1.51 5.91
C GLU A 180 18.45 -1.28 7.28
#